data_6536f2c0b77832d887bab6ba6120637c
#
_entry.id   6536f2c0b77832d887bab6ba6120637c
#
_cell.length_a   1.000
_cell.length_b   1.000
_cell.length_c   1.000
_cell.angle_alpha   90.00
_cell.angle_beta   90.00
_cell.angle_gamma   90.00
#
_symmetry.space_group_name_H-M   'P 1'
#
loop_
_entity.id
_entity.type
_entity.pdbx_description
1 polymer ?
#
loop_
_entity_poly.entity_id
_entity_poly.type
_entity_poly.pdbx_seq_one_letter_code
_entity_poly.pdbx_strand_id
1 'polypeptide(L)'
;MKAAILYNIPGEGSARSEVEMEAELEVLETVAGVKEGLEMAGHEAVPLRCSMEALFSLKSFDLVFNLAEGFADDLSAEPKVAGFLELLGVPFTGSSAAALEVGRDKGLSKLVLEREGIPTPRFQIFRSADEASFLDRTVLDYPVIAKPVLEDASIGITVDSIAWNEVDLRGKVRRIIETYRQPAIAEEYVDGREVNAALIIGPGGVEVFPISEIVFDLPEGTPKILGFEAKWIEESPFYQRTVPLCPAPLSPELSHRIGDLARRSCAALGVEGYARVDFRIREEDGVPFVIEVNPNPCINPAGSGFARAAAAAGIGYCELVKKIACAALDRWGKGQLWDIPSAPPEVFVWRSLAFRRVGADDAPLLFGWFEDQELTRYMEPSTSLTIDQLEASILCSKDEDYVVMKGDRPIGFASIYDRTCCTCEISYLIGDPEYRGLGLGNVIVEALLEGAFRRLAVRTVYASATVENISSIRALEAAGFRRIGTRRAASKIDEDCLDDLLLDIKRDEYLSGRSGDG
;
A
#
# COMPACT_ATOMS: atom_id res chain seq x y z
N MET A 1 20.51 -0.99 -2.39
CA MET A 1 20.48 0.05 -3.43
C MET A 1 20.36 1.44 -2.83
N LYS A 2 20.65 2.47 -3.62
CA LYS A 2 20.49 3.88 -3.25
C LYS A 2 19.28 4.45 -3.96
N ALA A 3 18.26 4.88 -3.21
CA ALA A 3 17.02 5.45 -3.74
C ALA A 3 16.93 6.95 -3.43
N ALA A 4 16.53 7.76 -4.41
CA ALA A 4 16.11 9.13 -4.20
C ALA A 4 14.60 9.16 -3.95
N ILE A 5 14.13 10.01 -3.04
CA ILE A 5 12.72 10.34 -2.88
C ILE A 5 12.54 11.77 -3.39
N LEU A 6 12.04 11.88 -4.63
CA LEU A 6 11.87 13.17 -5.29
C LEU A 6 10.49 13.74 -4.95
N TYR A 7 10.43 14.97 -4.41
CA TYR A 7 9.19 15.61 -4.01
C TYR A 7 9.24 17.12 -4.27
N ASN A 8 8.09 17.76 -4.38
CA ASN A 8 7.95 19.21 -4.41
C ASN A 8 7.05 19.67 -3.25
N ILE A 9 7.25 20.93 -2.84
CA ILE A 9 6.39 21.58 -1.88
C ILE A 9 5.73 22.74 -2.61
N PRO A 10 4.41 22.82 -2.66
CA PRO A 10 3.71 23.94 -3.29
C PRO A 10 3.95 25.27 -2.54
N GLY A 11 4.03 26.39 -3.24
CA GLY A 11 3.81 27.72 -2.67
C GLY A 11 4.99 28.40 -1.93
N GLU A 12 6.24 28.29 -2.40
CA GLU A 12 7.39 29.01 -1.80
C GLU A 12 7.59 30.46 -2.29
N GLY A 13 6.63 31.33 -2.22
CA GLY A 13 6.88 32.71 -2.70
C GLY A 13 6.02 33.81 -2.09
N SER A 14 4.98 33.46 -1.36
CA SER A 14 4.02 34.40 -0.80
C SER A 14 3.61 34.02 0.63
N ALA A 15 2.89 34.91 1.33
CA ALA A 15 2.29 34.58 2.62
C ALA A 15 1.37 33.35 2.43
N ARG A 16 1.77 32.22 3.02
CA ARG A 16 1.13 30.92 2.87
C ARG A 16 -0.25 30.93 3.52
N SER A 17 -1.23 30.38 2.83
CA SER A 17 -2.54 30.06 3.41
C SER A 17 -2.44 28.84 4.35
N GLU A 18 -3.38 28.68 5.27
CA GLU A 18 -3.44 27.50 6.15
C GLU A 18 -3.52 26.20 5.34
N VAL A 19 -4.27 26.18 4.23
CA VAL A 19 -4.40 25.03 3.31
C VAL A 19 -3.07 24.66 2.64
N GLU A 20 -2.24 25.66 2.27
CA GLU A 20 -0.90 25.39 1.71
C GLU A 20 0.06 24.82 2.75
N MET A 21 -0.06 25.21 4.02
CA MET A 21 0.72 24.62 5.11
C MET A 21 0.32 23.16 5.40
N GLU A 22 -0.96 22.84 5.35
CA GLU A 22 -1.45 21.47 5.51
C GLU A 22 -0.98 20.56 4.36
N ALA A 23 -1.07 21.03 3.13
CA ALA A 23 -0.56 20.28 1.96
C ALA A 23 0.96 20.04 2.05
N GLU A 24 1.74 20.99 2.56
CA GLU A 24 3.17 20.81 2.82
C GLU A 24 3.44 19.72 3.86
N LEU A 25 2.69 19.71 4.96
CA LEU A 25 2.81 18.70 6.02
C LEU A 25 2.48 17.30 5.47
N GLU A 26 1.42 17.17 4.69
CA GLU A 26 1.03 15.90 4.07
C GLU A 26 2.12 15.33 3.16
N VAL A 27 2.76 16.17 2.34
CA VAL A 27 3.88 15.76 1.49
C VAL A 27 5.06 15.28 2.35
N LEU A 28 5.43 16.02 3.40
CA LEU A 28 6.55 15.66 4.28
C LEU A 28 6.29 14.37 5.05
N GLU A 29 5.06 14.13 5.49
CA GLU A 29 4.66 12.85 6.09
C GLU A 29 4.79 11.69 5.11
N THR A 30 4.36 11.91 3.85
CA THR A 30 4.52 10.92 2.79
C THR A 30 5.99 10.60 2.53
N VAL A 31 6.84 11.63 2.43
CA VAL A 31 8.30 11.47 2.26
C VAL A 31 8.90 10.69 3.43
N ALA A 32 8.51 11.01 4.67
CA ALA A 32 9.00 10.32 5.86
C ALA A 32 8.58 8.84 5.85
N GLY A 33 7.33 8.53 5.53
CA GLY A 33 6.83 7.16 5.44
C GLY A 33 7.52 6.35 4.33
N VAL A 34 7.70 6.93 3.15
CA VAL A 34 8.43 6.29 2.04
C VAL A 34 9.89 6.05 2.42
N LYS A 35 10.54 7.04 3.04
CA LYS A 35 11.91 6.91 3.54
C LYS A 35 12.02 5.75 4.52
N GLU A 36 11.14 5.71 5.50
CA GLU A 36 11.09 4.62 6.47
C GLU A 36 10.92 3.26 5.77
N GLY A 37 9.96 3.14 4.84
CA GLY A 37 9.71 1.89 4.11
C GLY A 37 10.93 1.40 3.31
N LEU A 38 11.65 2.30 2.64
CA LEU A 38 12.88 1.98 1.91
C LEU A 38 14.05 1.59 2.84
N GLU A 39 14.25 2.36 3.92
CA GLU A 39 15.31 2.09 4.90
C GLU A 39 15.08 0.78 5.66
N MET A 40 13.83 0.46 5.98
CA MET A 40 13.46 -0.81 6.58
C MET A 40 13.73 -2.01 5.66
N ALA A 41 13.61 -1.81 4.36
CA ALA A 41 14.02 -2.81 3.36
C ALA A 41 15.54 -2.90 3.17
N GLY A 42 16.33 -2.12 3.94
CA GLY A 42 17.80 -2.13 3.88
C GLY A 42 18.39 -1.27 2.77
N HIS A 43 17.66 -0.28 2.27
CA HIS A 43 18.12 0.61 1.21
C HIS A 43 18.48 1.98 1.77
N GLU A 44 19.45 2.66 1.14
CA GLU A 44 19.73 4.07 1.42
C GLU A 44 18.63 4.92 0.75
N ALA A 45 17.93 5.74 1.53
CA ALA A 45 16.84 6.59 1.04
C ALA A 45 17.15 8.07 1.27
N VAL A 46 17.27 8.84 0.20
CA VAL A 46 17.66 10.24 0.22
C VAL A 46 16.51 11.11 -0.28
N PRO A 47 15.82 11.86 0.61
CA PRO A 47 14.85 12.85 0.18
C PRO A 47 15.52 13.99 -0.60
N LEU A 48 14.96 14.30 -1.76
CA LEU A 48 15.44 15.37 -2.63
C LEU A 48 14.27 16.25 -3.06
N ARG A 49 14.35 17.52 -2.72
CA ARG A 49 13.39 18.49 -3.22
C ARG A 49 13.61 18.70 -4.72
N CYS A 50 12.52 18.67 -5.50
CA CYS A 50 12.57 18.80 -6.95
C CYS A 50 13.13 20.19 -7.35
N SER A 51 14.33 20.20 -7.89
CA SER A 51 15.05 21.35 -8.43
C SER A 51 15.90 20.89 -9.61
N MET A 52 16.40 21.82 -10.40
CA MET A 52 17.28 21.47 -11.52
C MET A 52 18.53 20.72 -11.05
N GLU A 53 19.13 21.16 -9.93
CA GLU A 53 20.31 20.49 -9.35
C GLU A 53 19.97 19.07 -8.89
N ALA A 54 18.83 18.89 -8.20
CA ALA A 54 18.36 17.57 -7.79
C ALA A 54 18.14 16.68 -9.01
N LEU A 55 17.43 17.14 -10.04
CA LEU A 55 17.14 16.37 -11.24
C LEU A 55 18.42 15.87 -11.91
N PHE A 56 19.46 16.71 -12.08
CA PHE A 56 20.73 16.28 -12.66
C PHE A 56 21.49 15.28 -11.77
N SER A 57 21.31 15.31 -10.46
CA SER A 57 21.96 14.39 -9.52
C SER A 57 21.36 12.98 -9.55
N LEU A 58 20.12 12.81 -10.05
CA LEU A 58 19.35 11.55 -9.98
C LEU A 58 20.02 10.41 -10.74
N LYS A 59 20.89 10.69 -11.71
CA LYS A 59 21.63 9.66 -12.44
C LYS A 59 22.55 8.81 -11.54
N SER A 60 22.87 9.29 -10.33
CA SER A 60 23.68 8.57 -9.35
C SER A 60 22.87 7.63 -8.45
N PHE A 61 21.55 7.52 -8.65
CA PHE A 61 20.65 6.68 -7.88
C PHE A 61 20.22 5.45 -8.68
N ASP A 62 19.92 4.38 -7.96
CA ASP A 62 19.42 3.14 -8.54
C ASP A 62 17.92 3.19 -8.84
N LEU A 63 17.17 3.97 -8.02
CA LEU A 63 15.73 4.19 -8.10
C LEU A 63 15.40 5.62 -7.70
N VAL A 64 14.43 6.21 -8.36
CA VAL A 64 13.75 7.44 -7.93
C VAL A 64 12.34 7.09 -7.47
N PHE A 65 12.06 7.24 -6.19
CA PHE A 65 10.68 7.21 -5.71
C PHE A 65 10.08 8.60 -5.98
N ASN A 66 9.29 8.68 -7.05
CA ASN A 66 8.78 9.95 -7.55
C ASN A 66 7.47 10.33 -6.86
N LEU A 67 7.52 11.34 -6.02
CA LEU A 67 6.37 11.99 -5.35
C LEU A 67 6.20 13.44 -5.85
N ALA A 68 6.87 13.83 -6.92
CA ALA A 68 6.80 15.19 -7.43
C ALA A 68 5.53 15.36 -8.27
N GLU A 69 4.59 16.16 -7.79
CA GLU A 69 3.35 16.55 -8.45
C GLU A 69 3.53 17.80 -9.36
N GLY A 70 4.79 18.22 -9.59
CA GLY A 70 5.09 19.38 -10.40
C GLY A 70 6.56 19.80 -10.27
N PHE A 71 6.89 20.99 -10.80
CA PHE A 71 8.21 21.59 -10.71
C PHE A 71 8.10 23.06 -10.30
N ALA A 72 8.78 23.45 -9.22
CA ALA A 72 8.58 24.74 -8.55
C ALA A 72 7.06 24.95 -8.26
N ASP A 73 6.49 26.07 -8.68
CA ASP A 73 5.07 26.37 -8.48
C ASP A 73 4.16 25.92 -9.66
N ASP A 74 4.73 25.21 -10.65
CA ASP A 74 4.00 24.73 -11.83
C ASP A 74 3.56 23.26 -11.62
N LEU A 75 2.35 23.05 -11.11
CA LEU A 75 1.75 21.71 -10.99
C LEU A 75 1.51 21.05 -12.37
N SER A 76 1.42 21.85 -13.45
CA SER A 76 1.33 21.31 -14.81
C SER A 76 2.62 20.65 -15.29
N ALA A 77 3.69 20.72 -14.50
CA ALA A 77 5.00 20.18 -14.86
C ALA A 77 5.23 18.73 -14.41
N GLU A 78 4.28 18.07 -13.72
CA GLU A 78 4.42 16.67 -13.31
C GLU A 78 4.79 15.75 -14.48
N PRO A 79 4.12 15.77 -15.65
CA PRO A 79 4.52 14.95 -16.80
C PRO A 79 5.92 15.29 -17.33
N LYS A 80 6.34 16.57 -17.22
CA LYS A 80 7.68 17.00 -17.64
C LYS A 80 8.77 16.45 -16.74
N VAL A 81 8.52 16.37 -15.42
CA VAL A 81 9.43 15.72 -14.46
C VAL A 81 9.58 14.24 -14.81
N ALA A 82 8.48 13.51 -15.01
CA ALA A 82 8.53 12.11 -15.43
C ALA A 82 9.30 11.94 -16.76
N GLY A 83 9.02 12.78 -17.75
CA GLY A 83 9.75 12.77 -19.03
C GLY A 83 11.25 13.05 -18.89
N PHE A 84 11.66 13.89 -17.94
CA PHE A 84 13.05 14.09 -17.62
C PHE A 84 13.69 12.83 -17.01
N LEU A 85 12.99 12.14 -16.12
CA LEU A 85 13.44 10.85 -15.55
C LEU A 85 13.59 9.77 -16.63
N GLU A 86 12.66 9.72 -17.60
CA GLU A 86 12.74 8.85 -18.77
C GLU A 86 14.00 9.15 -19.60
N LEU A 87 14.29 10.42 -19.89
CA LEU A 87 15.48 10.83 -20.63
C LEU A 87 16.79 10.51 -19.88
N LEU A 88 16.79 10.59 -18.56
CA LEU A 88 17.95 10.19 -17.75
C LEU A 88 18.19 8.68 -17.75
N GLY A 89 17.18 7.88 -18.09
CA GLY A 89 17.25 6.42 -18.07
C GLY A 89 17.39 5.85 -16.65
N VAL A 90 16.83 6.52 -15.64
CA VAL A 90 16.83 6.08 -14.23
C VAL A 90 15.48 5.47 -13.92
N PRO A 91 15.41 4.28 -13.28
CA PRO A 91 14.15 3.72 -12.80
C PRO A 91 13.43 4.68 -11.89
N PHE A 92 12.14 4.86 -12.09
CA PHE A 92 11.31 5.68 -11.20
C PHE A 92 9.93 5.07 -10.97
N THR A 93 9.33 5.36 -9.80
CA THR A 93 7.99 4.92 -9.45
C THR A 93 6.92 5.77 -10.12
N GLY A 94 5.76 5.16 -10.35
CA GLY A 94 4.65 5.84 -10.98
C GLY A 94 4.62 5.68 -12.49
N SER A 95 3.82 6.49 -13.15
CA SER A 95 3.51 6.38 -14.56
C SER A 95 4.46 7.16 -15.46
N SER A 96 4.47 6.83 -16.75
CA SER A 96 5.20 7.54 -17.79
C SER A 96 4.67 8.96 -18.00
N ALA A 97 5.48 9.85 -18.57
CA ALA A 97 5.06 11.20 -18.93
C ALA A 97 3.81 11.21 -19.82
N ALA A 98 3.73 10.27 -20.76
CA ALA A 98 2.59 10.16 -21.67
C ALA A 98 1.29 9.79 -20.92
N ALA A 99 1.36 8.84 -19.98
CA ALA A 99 0.20 8.44 -19.20
C ALA A 99 -0.28 9.55 -18.24
N LEU A 100 0.66 10.28 -17.65
CA LEU A 100 0.36 11.45 -16.80
C LEU A 100 -0.33 12.56 -17.60
N GLU A 101 0.15 12.87 -18.81
CA GLU A 101 -0.46 13.89 -19.65
C GLU A 101 -1.88 13.52 -20.09
N VAL A 102 -2.11 12.24 -20.43
CA VAL A 102 -3.45 11.74 -20.78
C VAL A 102 -4.37 11.71 -19.55
N GLY A 103 -3.88 11.25 -18.40
CA GLY A 103 -4.66 11.19 -17.16
C GLY A 103 -5.10 12.56 -16.67
N ARG A 104 -4.22 13.56 -16.78
CA ARG A 104 -4.49 14.93 -16.38
C ARG A 104 -5.57 15.62 -17.23
N ASP A 105 -5.63 15.33 -18.54
CA ASP A 105 -6.66 15.88 -19.43
C ASP A 105 -7.94 15.04 -19.36
N LYS A 106 -8.94 15.53 -18.58
CA LYS A 106 -10.23 14.86 -18.40
C LYS A 106 -10.97 14.59 -19.70
N GLY A 107 -10.83 15.49 -20.68
CA GLY A 107 -11.45 15.32 -21.99
C GLY A 107 -10.78 14.22 -22.79
N LEU A 108 -9.44 14.21 -22.83
CA LEU A 108 -8.67 13.22 -23.57
C LEU A 108 -8.82 11.82 -22.94
N SER A 109 -8.73 11.71 -21.62
CA SER A 109 -8.91 10.44 -20.92
C SER A 109 -10.30 9.84 -21.20
N LYS A 110 -11.37 10.65 -21.17
CA LYS A 110 -12.73 10.19 -21.48
C LYS A 110 -12.89 9.73 -22.93
N LEU A 111 -12.30 10.43 -23.89
CA LEU A 111 -12.31 9.99 -25.30
C LEU A 111 -11.64 8.62 -25.47
N VAL A 112 -10.54 8.36 -24.76
CA VAL A 112 -9.88 7.07 -24.77
C VAL A 112 -10.77 5.99 -24.15
N LEU A 113 -11.38 6.28 -22.98
CA LEU A 113 -12.29 5.35 -22.30
C LEU A 113 -13.50 4.99 -23.17
N GLU A 114 -14.13 5.97 -23.82
CA GLU A 114 -15.25 5.74 -24.75
C GLU A 114 -14.85 4.85 -25.92
N ARG A 115 -13.69 5.10 -26.52
CA ARG A 115 -13.16 4.30 -27.63
C ARG A 115 -12.97 2.83 -27.23
N GLU A 116 -12.54 2.58 -26.01
CA GLU A 116 -12.31 1.22 -25.46
C GLU A 116 -13.60 0.59 -24.88
N GLY A 117 -14.76 1.27 -25.05
CA GLY A 117 -16.05 0.79 -24.55
C GLY A 117 -16.12 0.70 -23.02
N ILE A 118 -15.40 1.58 -22.33
CA ILE A 118 -15.41 1.69 -20.88
C ILE A 118 -16.44 2.74 -20.48
N PRO A 119 -17.44 2.40 -19.65
CA PRO A 119 -18.47 3.35 -19.24
C PRO A 119 -17.87 4.57 -18.55
N THR A 120 -18.08 5.74 -19.09
CA THR A 120 -17.76 7.06 -18.50
C THR A 120 -18.96 7.99 -18.73
N PRO A 121 -19.21 8.98 -17.86
CA PRO A 121 -20.29 9.94 -18.10
C PRO A 121 -20.13 10.64 -19.45
N ARG A 122 -21.22 10.81 -20.16
CA ARG A 122 -21.23 11.59 -21.40
C ARG A 122 -20.78 13.02 -21.11
N PHE A 123 -20.08 13.65 -22.02
CA PHE A 123 -19.45 14.96 -21.77
C PHE A 123 -19.38 15.83 -23.01
N GLN A 124 -19.19 17.13 -22.78
CA GLN A 124 -18.87 18.12 -23.80
C GLN A 124 -17.85 19.11 -23.26
N ILE A 125 -16.90 19.52 -24.09
CA ILE A 125 -15.82 20.47 -23.74
C ILE A 125 -16.18 21.84 -24.32
N PHE A 126 -15.97 22.89 -23.53
CA PHE A 126 -16.18 24.29 -23.89
C PHE A 126 -14.87 25.06 -23.75
N ARG A 127 -14.43 25.67 -24.84
CA ARG A 127 -13.22 26.49 -24.89
C ARG A 127 -13.50 27.97 -24.63
N SER A 128 -14.75 28.38 -24.78
CA SER A 128 -15.23 29.73 -24.48
C SER A 128 -16.61 29.69 -23.82
N ALA A 129 -16.94 30.76 -23.09
CA ALA A 129 -18.27 30.88 -22.47
C ALA A 129 -19.42 30.94 -23.52
N ASP A 130 -19.13 31.39 -24.73
CA ASP A 130 -20.13 31.46 -25.79
C ASP A 130 -20.48 30.08 -26.32
N GLU A 131 -19.53 29.12 -26.32
CA GLU A 131 -19.80 27.74 -26.71
C GLU A 131 -20.84 27.07 -25.78
N ALA A 132 -20.95 27.48 -24.52
CA ALA A 132 -21.94 26.92 -23.58
C ALA A 132 -23.40 27.15 -23.99
N SER A 133 -23.65 28.06 -24.95
CA SER A 133 -24.96 28.22 -25.58
C SER A 133 -25.29 27.12 -26.60
N PHE A 134 -24.33 26.28 -26.91
CA PHE A 134 -24.42 25.21 -27.90
C PHE A 134 -24.27 23.84 -27.26
N LEU A 135 -24.89 23.62 -26.08
CA LEU A 135 -24.95 22.28 -25.50
C LEU A 135 -25.71 21.35 -26.48
N ASP A 136 -24.98 20.32 -26.93
CA ASP A 136 -25.60 19.32 -27.79
C ASP A 136 -26.51 18.40 -26.96
N ARG A 137 -27.80 18.71 -27.02
CA ARG A 137 -28.86 17.97 -26.30
C ARG A 137 -29.06 16.54 -26.79
N THR A 138 -28.44 16.17 -27.91
CA THR A 138 -28.42 14.77 -28.37
C THR A 138 -27.36 13.95 -27.67
N VAL A 139 -26.35 14.62 -27.09
CA VAL A 139 -25.23 13.98 -26.35
C VAL A 139 -25.46 14.06 -24.85
N LEU A 140 -25.89 15.20 -24.33
CA LEU A 140 -25.89 15.52 -22.91
C LEU A 140 -27.17 16.20 -22.45
N ASP A 141 -27.75 15.76 -21.36
CA ASP A 141 -28.96 16.33 -20.76
C ASP A 141 -28.71 16.79 -19.32
N TYR A 142 -29.52 17.80 -18.87
CA TYR A 142 -29.41 18.30 -17.49
C TYR A 142 -29.98 17.29 -16.47
N PRO A 143 -29.42 17.25 -15.24
CA PRO A 143 -28.32 18.06 -14.73
C PRO A 143 -26.96 17.63 -15.23
N VAL A 144 -26.04 18.59 -15.39
CA VAL A 144 -24.64 18.34 -15.73
C VAL A 144 -23.71 18.95 -14.68
N ILE A 145 -22.55 18.36 -14.46
CA ILE A 145 -21.50 18.93 -13.62
C ILE A 145 -20.45 19.63 -14.49
N ALA A 146 -20.19 20.91 -14.22
CA ALA A 146 -19.17 21.70 -14.92
C ALA A 146 -17.91 21.77 -14.07
N LYS A 147 -16.74 21.45 -14.67
CA LYS A 147 -15.45 21.45 -14.01
C LYS A 147 -14.30 21.86 -14.94
N PRO A 148 -13.14 22.33 -14.41
CA PRO A 148 -11.95 22.55 -15.22
C PRO A 148 -11.47 21.23 -15.85
N VAL A 149 -10.90 21.29 -17.07
CA VAL A 149 -10.42 20.10 -17.79
C VAL A 149 -9.13 19.55 -17.17
N LEU A 150 -8.21 20.43 -16.72
CA LEU A 150 -6.84 20.10 -16.35
C LEU A 150 -6.54 20.17 -14.86
N GLU A 151 -7.52 20.44 -14.00
CA GLU A 151 -7.32 20.50 -12.55
C GLU A 151 -7.64 19.16 -11.87
N ASP A 152 -6.86 18.84 -10.84
CA ASP A 152 -7.02 17.66 -9.98
C ASP A 152 -7.45 18.04 -8.55
N ALA A 153 -7.44 17.11 -7.62
CA ALA A 153 -7.73 17.31 -6.20
C ALA A 153 -9.06 18.02 -5.88
N SER A 154 -10.05 17.92 -6.77
CA SER A 154 -11.35 18.63 -6.69
C SER A 154 -11.25 20.15 -6.78
N ILE A 155 -10.14 20.71 -7.27
CA ILE A 155 -9.99 22.15 -7.50
C ILE A 155 -11.08 22.61 -8.49
N GLY A 156 -11.81 23.65 -8.11
CA GLY A 156 -12.91 24.20 -8.91
C GLY A 156 -14.20 23.39 -8.87
N ILE A 157 -14.30 22.36 -8.04
CA ILE A 157 -15.49 21.53 -7.85
C ILE A 157 -16.13 21.84 -6.50
N THR A 158 -17.39 22.25 -6.52
CA THR A 158 -18.23 22.52 -5.35
C THR A 158 -19.64 21.98 -5.59
N VAL A 159 -20.49 22.00 -4.58
CA VAL A 159 -21.92 21.69 -4.76
C VAL A 159 -22.57 22.57 -5.83
N ASP A 160 -22.04 23.76 -6.00
CA ASP A 160 -22.44 24.73 -7.04
C ASP A 160 -21.95 24.37 -8.45
N SER A 161 -21.18 23.30 -8.64
CA SER A 161 -20.70 22.90 -9.97
C SER A 161 -21.77 22.23 -10.83
N ILE A 162 -22.91 21.83 -10.23
CA ILE A 162 -24.03 21.27 -10.99
C ILE A 162 -24.84 22.36 -11.67
N ALA A 163 -25.02 22.23 -12.98
CA ALA A 163 -25.87 23.08 -13.78
C ALA A 163 -27.21 22.37 -14.10
N TRP A 164 -28.31 23.05 -13.86
CA TRP A 164 -29.65 22.54 -14.05
C TRP A 164 -30.32 23.01 -15.36
N ASN A 165 -29.71 23.99 -16.00
CA ASN A 165 -30.17 24.57 -17.25
C ASN A 165 -29.04 25.29 -17.99
N GLU A 166 -29.33 25.78 -19.21
CA GLU A 166 -28.34 26.43 -20.07
C GLU A 166 -27.76 27.72 -19.47
N VAL A 167 -28.61 28.56 -18.85
CA VAL A 167 -28.16 29.83 -18.26
C VAL A 167 -27.19 29.59 -17.13
N ASP A 168 -27.47 28.59 -16.30
CA ASP A 168 -26.65 28.18 -15.19
C ASP A 168 -25.31 27.59 -15.70
N LEU A 169 -25.36 26.69 -16.68
CA LEU A 169 -24.15 26.10 -17.29
C LEU A 169 -23.26 27.19 -17.89
N ARG A 170 -23.83 28.13 -18.62
CA ARG A 170 -23.07 29.24 -19.23
C ARG A 170 -22.35 30.09 -18.21
N GLY A 171 -22.97 30.38 -17.06
CA GLY A 171 -22.36 31.09 -15.95
C GLY A 171 -21.19 30.34 -15.35
N LYS A 172 -21.33 29.01 -15.14
CA LYS A 172 -20.30 28.15 -14.58
C LYS A 172 -19.11 27.97 -15.53
N VAL A 173 -19.36 27.70 -16.82
CA VAL A 173 -18.32 27.61 -17.85
C VAL A 173 -17.52 28.91 -17.94
N ARG A 174 -18.21 30.07 -17.96
CA ARG A 174 -17.51 31.36 -17.96
C ARG A 174 -16.61 31.52 -16.75
N ARG A 175 -17.12 31.28 -15.55
CA ARG A 175 -16.34 31.36 -14.29
C ARG A 175 -15.11 30.46 -14.33
N ILE A 176 -15.23 29.21 -14.80
CA ILE A 176 -14.12 28.26 -14.91
C ILE A 176 -13.05 28.82 -15.86
N ILE A 177 -13.43 29.22 -17.07
CA ILE A 177 -12.49 29.73 -18.07
C ILE A 177 -11.78 31.00 -17.60
N GLU A 178 -12.52 31.94 -16.99
CA GLU A 178 -11.96 33.20 -16.48
C GLU A 178 -11.01 32.99 -15.31
N THR A 179 -11.36 32.06 -14.39
CA THR A 179 -10.58 31.79 -13.16
C THR A 179 -9.35 30.95 -13.46
N TYR A 180 -9.53 29.82 -14.14
CA TYR A 180 -8.47 28.80 -14.32
C TYR A 180 -7.71 28.95 -15.65
N ARG A 181 -8.15 29.83 -16.55
CA ARG A 181 -7.50 30.08 -17.85
C ARG A 181 -7.33 28.82 -18.71
N GLN A 182 -8.31 27.92 -18.63
CA GLN A 182 -8.35 26.64 -19.34
C GLN A 182 -9.79 26.31 -19.79
N PRO A 183 -9.98 25.30 -20.67
CA PRO A 183 -11.30 24.83 -21.06
C PRO A 183 -12.10 24.30 -19.86
N ALA A 184 -13.42 24.38 -19.97
CA ALA A 184 -14.36 23.71 -19.08
C ALA A 184 -14.91 22.44 -19.73
N ILE A 185 -15.16 21.41 -18.93
CA ILE A 185 -15.92 20.22 -19.33
C ILE A 185 -17.25 20.20 -18.59
N ALA A 186 -18.35 19.92 -19.30
CA ALA A 186 -19.61 19.55 -18.69
C ALA A 186 -19.83 18.05 -18.88
N GLU A 187 -20.16 17.36 -17.80
CA GLU A 187 -20.39 15.93 -17.79
C GLU A 187 -21.80 15.63 -17.25
N GLU A 188 -22.40 14.53 -17.70
CA GLU A 188 -23.60 13.98 -17.10
C GLU A 188 -23.40 13.83 -15.58
N TYR A 189 -24.28 14.43 -14.79
CA TYR A 189 -24.24 14.22 -13.35
C TYR A 189 -24.80 12.84 -13.01
N VAL A 190 -23.94 11.90 -12.69
CA VAL A 190 -24.34 10.55 -12.27
C VAL A 190 -24.65 10.58 -10.79
N ASP A 191 -25.94 10.60 -10.42
CA ASP A 191 -26.35 10.46 -9.04
C ASP A 191 -26.18 9.02 -8.55
N GLY A 192 -25.69 8.87 -7.29
CA GLY A 192 -25.49 7.57 -6.69
C GLY A 192 -24.26 7.51 -5.77
N ARG A 193 -23.69 6.32 -5.65
CA ARG A 193 -22.54 6.04 -4.77
C ARG A 193 -21.23 6.43 -5.43
N GLU A 194 -20.31 7.00 -4.66
CA GLU A 194 -18.95 7.30 -5.11
C GLU A 194 -17.98 6.27 -4.53
N VAL A 195 -17.28 5.55 -5.41
CA VAL A 195 -16.32 4.52 -4.99
C VAL A 195 -15.01 4.67 -5.76
N ASN A 196 -13.92 4.15 -5.21
CA ASN A 196 -12.64 4.14 -5.90
C ASN A 196 -11.92 2.80 -5.75
N ALA A 197 -11.15 2.47 -6.78
CA ALA A 197 -10.29 1.30 -6.86
C ALA A 197 -8.84 1.75 -6.87
N ALA A 198 -8.08 1.39 -5.85
CA ALA A 198 -6.63 1.53 -5.81
C ALA A 198 -5.98 0.25 -6.36
N LEU A 199 -4.91 0.39 -7.15
CA LEU A 199 -4.27 -0.74 -7.79
C LEU A 199 -2.77 -0.53 -8.00
N ILE A 200 -2.03 -1.65 -8.00
CA ILE A 200 -0.61 -1.71 -8.39
C ILE A 200 -0.50 -2.48 -9.70
N ILE A 201 0.27 -1.93 -10.64
CA ILE A 201 0.50 -2.47 -11.98
C ILE A 201 1.97 -2.85 -12.08
N GLY A 202 2.25 -4.14 -12.11
CA GLY A 202 3.60 -4.68 -12.22
C GLY A 202 3.66 -5.80 -13.25
N PRO A 203 4.86 -6.35 -13.53
CA PRO A 203 5.03 -7.45 -14.49
C PRO A 203 4.28 -8.73 -14.13
N GLY A 204 4.01 -8.94 -12.83
CA GLY A 204 3.18 -10.05 -12.33
C GLY A 204 1.68 -9.88 -12.57
N GLY A 205 1.26 -8.75 -13.16
CA GLY A 205 -0.13 -8.41 -13.40
C GLY A 205 -0.60 -7.18 -12.61
N VAL A 206 -1.92 -7.03 -12.54
CA VAL A 206 -2.56 -5.91 -11.85
C VAL A 206 -3.24 -6.39 -10.58
N GLU A 207 -2.74 -5.93 -9.44
CA GLU A 207 -3.35 -6.16 -8.12
C GLU A 207 -4.31 -5.02 -7.81
N VAL A 208 -5.59 -5.32 -7.63
CA VAL A 208 -6.62 -4.36 -7.22
C VAL A 208 -6.90 -4.57 -5.75
N PHE A 209 -6.78 -3.50 -4.97
CA PHE A 209 -7.09 -3.52 -3.54
C PHE A 209 -8.60 -3.48 -3.29
N PRO A 210 -9.05 -3.74 -2.04
CA PRO A 210 -10.46 -3.60 -1.69
C PRO A 210 -11.00 -2.24 -2.11
N ILE A 211 -12.18 -2.24 -2.73
CA ILE A 211 -12.84 -1.01 -3.19
C ILE A 211 -13.19 -0.15 -1.98
N SER A 212 -12.89 1.15 -2.07
CA SER A 212 -13.29 2.15 -1.08
C SER A 212 -14.54 2.89 -1.53
N GLU A 213 -15.35 3.33 -0.58
CA GLU A 213 -16.53 4.17 -0.82
C GLU A 213 -16.40 5.48 -0.05
N ILE A 214 -16.89 6.56 -0.64
CA ILE A 214 -17.13 7.81 0.05
C ILE A 214 -18.60 7.86 0.42
N VAL A 215 -18.89 7.77 1.70
CA VAL A 215 -20.27 7.81 2.23
C VAL A 215 -20.62 9.26 2.53
N PHE A 216 -21.71 9.74 1.92
CA PHE A 216 -22.23 11.07 2.12
C PHE A 216 -23.44 11.04 3.06
N ASP A 217 -23.30 11.58 4.27
CA ASP A 217 -24.38 11.80 5.24
C ASP A 217 -24.90 13.24 5.13
N LEU A 218 -25.30 13.62 3.93
CA LEU A 218 -25.75 14.98 3.60
C LEU A 218 -27.28 15.10 3.71
N PRO A 219 -27.81 16.32 3.97
CA PRO A 219 -29.25 16.56 3.96
C PRO A 219 -29.88 16.16 2.63
N GLU A 220 -31.14 15.71 2.69
CA GLU A 220 -31.92 15.33 1.51
C GLU A 220 -31.95 16.46 0.47
N GLY A 221 -31.73 16.11 -0.80
CA GLY A 221 -31.65 17.08 -1.90
C GLY A 221 -30.31 17.76 -2.08
N THR A 222 -29.34 17.51 -1.21
CA THR A 222 -27.95 17.99 -1.39
C THR A 222 -27.23 17.08 -2.37
N PRO A 223 -26.62 17.61 -3.45
CA PRO A 223 -25.85 16.81 -4.38
C PRO A 223 -24.67 16.10 -3.68
N LYS A 224 -24.51 14.81 -3.94
CA LYS A 224 -23.41 14.01 -3.40
C LYS A 224 -22.15 14.25 -4.23
N ILE A 225 -21.35 15.23 -3.88
CA ILE A 225 -20.10 15.60 -4.58
C ILE A 225 -18.96 15.70 -3.57
N LEU A 226 -17.86 15.01 -3.84
CA LEU A 226 -16.61 15.17 -3.12
C LEU A 226 -15.88 16.42 -3.65
N GLY A 227 -16.38 17.61 -3.28
CA GLY A 227 -15.78 18.88 -3.66
C GLY A 227 -14.58 19.26 -2.79
N PHE A 228 -13.97 20.41 -3.12
CA PHE A 228 -12.82 20.95 -2.40
C PHE A 228 -13.09 21.09 -0.89
N GLU A 229 -14.23 21.64 -0.52
CA GLU A 229 -14.63 21.84 0.87
C GLU A 229 -14.75 20.53 1.67
N ALA A 230 -15.25 19.47 1.02
CA ALA A 230 -15.39 18.14 1.64
C ALA A 230 -14.07 17.38 1.78
N LYS A 231 -13.00 17.82 1.11
CA LYS A 231 -11.66 17.22 1.19
C LYS A 231 -10.72 17.95 2.14
N TRP A 232 -10.80 19.30 2.18
CA TRP A 232 -9.71 20.14 2.71
C TRP A 232 -10.12 21.07 3.84
N ILE A 233 -11.41 21.20 4.17
CA ILE A 233 -11.88 22.12 5.20
C ILE A 233 -12.53 21.32 6.34
N GLU A 234 -11.73 20.94 7.33
CA GLU A 234 -12.15 20.07 8.44
C GLU A 234 -13.35 20.62 9.24
N GLU A 235 -13.46 21.94 9.39
CA GLU A 235 -14.57 22.58 10.06
C GLU A 235 -15.87 22.58 9.24
N SER A 236 -15.78 22.26 7.95
CA SER A 236 -16.95 22.24 7.08
C SER A 236 -17.91 21.11 7.44
N PRO A 237 -19.23 21.39 7.46
CA PRO A 237 -20.24 20.34 7.55
C PRO A 237 -20.14 19.28 6.44
N PHE A 238 -19.58 19.63 5.28
CA PHE A 238 -19.37 18.70 4.17
C PHE A 238 -18.24 17.72 4.49
N TYR A 239 -17.11 18.18 5.05
CA TYR A 239 -16.01 17.32 5.49
C TYR A 239 -16.49 16.35 6.57
N GLN A 240 -17.13 16.85 7.62
CA GLN A 240 -17.57 16.05 8.77
C GLN A 240 -18.64 14.99 8.40
N ARG A 241 -19.37 15.20 7.30
CA ARG A 241 -20.43 14.29 6.81
C ARG A 241 -20.02 13.50 5.58
N THR A 242 -18.73 13.52 5.24
CA THR A 242 -18.17 12.77 4.12
C THR A 242 -17.16 11.78 4.68
N VAL A 243 -17.57 10.51 4.83
CA VAL A 243 -16.80 9.49 5.54
C VAL A 243 -16.30 8.43 4.57
N PRO A 244 -14.98 8.20 4.48
CA PRO A 244 -14.43 7.12 3.69
C PRO A 244 -14.61 5.76 4.39
N LEU A 245 -15.07 4.76 3.66
CA LEU A 245 -15.28 3.39 4.12
C LEU A 245 -14.52 2.41 3.22
N CYS A 246 -13.69 1.56 3.80
CA CYS A 246 -12.98 0.50 3.08
C CYS A 246 -12.88 -0.76 3.95
N PRO A 247 -13.25 -1.94 3.45
CA PRO A 247 -13.86 -2.19 2.15
C PRO A 247 -15.30 -1.64 2.03
N ALA A 248 -15.68 -1.22 0.82
CA ALA A 248 -17.04 -0.80 0.50
C ALA A 248 -18.03 -1.98 0.60
N PRO A 249 -19.25 -1.80 1.12
CA PRO A 249 -20.27 -2.84 1.18
C PRO A 249 -20.91 -3.05 -0.20
N LEU A 250 -20.18 -3.72 -1.09
CA LEU A 250 -20.58 -4.07 -2.46
C LEU A 250 -20.81 -5.58 -2.59
N SER A 251 -21.65 -5.97 -3.55
CA SER A 251 -21.72 -7.39 -3.90
C SER A 251 -20.39 -7.86 -4.55
N PRO A 252 -20.03 -9.15 -4.43
CA PRO A 252 -18.83 -9.67 -5.09
C PRO A 252 -18.80 -9.39 -6.59
N GLU A 253 -19.93 -9.50 -7.27
CA GLU A 253 -20.08 -9.27 -8.71
C GLU A 253 -19.79 -7.81 -9.08
N LEU A 254 -20.32 -6.86 -8.30
CA LEU A 254 -20.10 -5.44 -8.54
C LEU A 254 -18.65 -5.04 -8.22
N SER A 255 -18.07 -5.57 -7.14
CA SER A 255 -16.66 -5.38 -6.80
C SER A 255 -15.74 -5.90 -7.90
N HIS A 256 -16.02 -7.09 -8.43
CA HIS A 256 -15.27 -7.67 -9.54
C HIS A 256 -15.39 -6.81 -10.81
N ARG A 257 -16.61 -6.35 -11.14
CA ARG A 257 -16.86 -5.48 -12.30
C ARG A 257 -16.10 -4.16 -12.20
N ILE A 258 -16.09 -3.51 -11.03
CA ILE A 258 -15.35 -2.27 -10.78
C ILE A 258 -13.84 -2.53 -10.92
N GLY A 259 -13.33 -3.62 -10.35
CA GLY A 259 -11.93 -4.02 -10.48
C GLY A 259 -11.52 -4.28 -11.95
N ASP A 260 -12.37 -4.92 -12.74
CA ASP A 260 -12.13 -5.14 -14.17
C ASP A 260 -12.11 -3.81 -14.95
N LEU A 261 -13.08 -2.93 -14.71
CA LEU A 261 -13.11 -1.61 -15.33
C LEU A 261 -11.88 -0.80 -14.95
N ALA A 262 -11.42 -0.86 -13.69
CA ALA A 262 -10.21 -0.16 -13.26
C ALA A 262 -8.96 -0.67 -14.01
N ARG A 263 -8.78 -1.99 -14.13
CA ARG A 263 -7.68 -2.58 -14.91
C ARG A 263 -7.70 -2.13 -16.37
N ARG A 264 -8.87 -2.21 -17.01
CA ARG A 264 -9.05 -1.82 -18.41
C ARG A 264 -8.81 -0.32 -18.61
N SER A 265 -9.27 0.53 -17.70
CA SER A 265 -9.05 1.97 -17.76
C SER A 265 -7.56 2.32 -17.68
N CYS A 266 -6.83 1.73 -16.74
CA CYS A 266 -5.38 1.93 -16.63
C CYS A 266 -4.65 1.44 -17.89
N ALA A 267 -5.01 0.28 -18.41
CA ALA A 267 -4.40 -0.24 -19.64
C ALA A 267 -4.69 0.66 -20.85
N ALA A 268 -5.92 1.17 -20.99
CA ALA A 268 -6.32 2.06 -22.07
C ALA A 268 -5.54 3.38 -22.08
N LEU A 269 -5.26 3.94 -20.90
CA LEU A 269 -4.51 5.19 -20.74
C LEU A 269 -2.99 4.99 -20.64
N GLY A 270 -2.50 3.74 -20.71
CA GLY A 270 -1.08 3.44 -20.57
C GLY A 270 -0.51 3.70 -19.18
N VAL A 271 -1.35 3.62 -18.15
CA VAL A 271 -0.96 3.84 -16.75
C VAL A 271 -0.15 2.66 -16.24
N GLU A 272 0.94 2.95 -15.55
CA GLU A 272 1.91 1.98 -15.01
C GLU A 272 2.18 2.28 -13.52
N GLY A 273 2.80 1.32 -12.82
CA GLY A 273 3.21 1.47 -11.43
C GLY A 273 2.04 1.37 -10.46
N TYR A 274 1.38 2.46 -10.14
CA TYR A 274 0.22 2.47 -9.26
C TYR A 274 -0.78 3.55 -9.67
N ALA A 275 -2.06 3.32 -9.37
CA ALA A 275 -3.13 4.20 -9.78
C ALA A 275 -4.36 4.11 -8.86
N ARG A 276 -5.21 5.14 -8.91
CA ARG A 276 -6.56 5.12 -8.36
C ARG A 276 -7.56 5.48 -9.46
N VAL A 277 -8.58 4.66 -9.59
CA VAL A 277 -9.67 4.92 -10.53
C VAL A 277 -10.93 5.26 -9.73
N ASP A 278 -11.51 6.41 -10.00
CA ASP A 278 -12.69 6.92 -9.30
C ASP A 278 -13.95 6.64 -10.12
N PHE A 279 -15.01 6.18 -9.44
CA PHE A 279 -16.25 5.73 -10.06
C PHE A 279 -17.46 6.37 -9.40
N ARG A 280 -18.51 6.53 -10.21
CA ARG A 280 -19.88 6.72 -9.72
C ARG A 280 -20.73 5.51 -10.09
N ILE A 281 -21.39 4.91 -9.11
CA ILE A 281 -22.37 3.84 -9.33
C ILE A 281 -23.73 4.51 -9.39
N ARG A 282 -24.35 4.52 -10.60
CA ARG A 282 -25.64 5.16 -10.80
C ARG A 282 -26.73 4.47 -9.98
N GLU A 283 -27.53 5.26 -9.26
CA GLU A 283 -28.53 4.75 -8.32
C GLU A 283 -29.65 3.99 -9.03
N GLU A 284 -30.03 4.43 -10.24
CA GLU A 284 -31.16 3.88 -11.00
C GLU A 284 -30.95 2.42 -11.41
N ASP A 285 -29.75 2.03 -11.84
CA ASP A 285 -29.48 0.74 -12.46
C ASP A 285 -28.23 0.03 -11.94
N GLY A 286 -27.52 0.65 -11.00
CA GLY A 286 -26.29 0.09 -10.41
C GLY A 286 -25.09 0.02 -11.36
N VAL A 287 -25.12 0.75 -12.49
CA VAL A 287 -24.03 0.76 -13.46
C VAL A 287 -22.88 1.63 -12.95
N PRO A 288 -21.66 1.10 -12.86
CA PRO A 288 -20.47 1.90 -12.52
C PRO A 288 -19.96 2.65 -13.75
N PHE A 289 -19.69 3.95 -13.58
CA PHE A 289 -19.07 4.83 -14.56
C PHE A 289 -17.73 5.31 -14.05
N VAL A 290 -16.69 5.22 -14.88
CA VAL A 290 -15.37 5.80 -14.59
C VAL A 290 -15.45 7.32 -14.68
N ILE A 291 -15.19 7.99 -13.58
CA ILE A 291 -15.16 9.45 -13.51
C ILE A 291 -13.78 9.97 -13.88
N GLU A 292 -12.74 9.36 -13.30
CA GLU A 292 -11.38 9.80 -13.44
C GLU A 292 -10.41 8.63 -13.21
N VAL A 293 -9.27 8.67 -13.90
CA VAL A 293 -8.14 7.78 -13.68
C VAL A 293 -6.99 8.64 -13.17
N ASN A 294 -6.53 8.37 -11.96
CA ASN A 294 -5.44 9.11 -11.32
C ASN A 294 -4.16 8.28 -11.35
N PRO A 295 -3.23 8.51 -12.29
CA PRO A 295 -1.88 7.98 -12.19
C PRO A 295 -1.16 8.67 -11.02
N ASN A 296 -0.27 7.95 -10.32
CA ASN A 296 0.48 8.49 -9.17
C ASN A 296 -0.38 9.13 -8.06
N PRO A 297 -1.46 8.48 -7.59
CA PRO A 297 -2.30 9.06 -6.56
C PRO A 297 -1.51 9.24 -5.26
N CYS A 298 -1.97 10.20 -4.43
CA CYS A 298 -1.43 10.39 -3.08
C CYS A 298 -1.41 9.08 -2.29
N ILE A 299 -0.28 8.78 -1.67
CA ILE A 299 -0.05 7.59 -0.83
C ILE A 299 0.26 7.96 0.63
N ASN A 300 -0.12 9.14 1.10
CA ASN A 300 0.09 9.55 2.49
C ASN A 300 -0.36 8.45 3.46
N PRO A 301 0.48 8.06 4.44
CA PRO A 301 0.17 6.95 5.35
C PRO A 301 -1.04 7.21 6.26
N ALA A 302 -1.28 8.47 6.63
CA ALA A 302 -2.32 8.84 7.58
C ALA A 302 -3.71 9.03 6.94
N GLY A 303 -3.78 9.62 5.74
CA GLY A 303 -5.04 10.11 5.17
C GLY A 303 -5.43 9.55 3.81
N SER A 304 -4.47 9.04 3.01
CA SER A 304 -4.78 8.72 1.61
C SER A 304 -5.72 7.52 1.47
N GLY A 305 -6.62 7.63 0.49
CA GLY A 305 -7.51 6.52 0.10
C GLY A 305 -6.74 5.30 -0.40
N PHE A 306 -5.57 5.52 -1.02
CA PHE A 306 -4.70 4.46 -1.52
C PHE A 306 -4.10 3.63 -0.38
N ALA A 307 -3.48 4.28 0.62
CA ALA A 307 -2.91 3.61 1.78
C ALA A 307 -3.98 2.89 2.61
N ARG A 308 -5.18 3.48 2.74
CA ARG A 308 -6.32 2.86 3.41
C ARG A 308 -6.79 1.59 2.70
N ALA A 309 -6.86 1.59 1.36
CA ALA A 309 -7.24 0.41 0.59
C ALA A 309 -6.18 -0.71 0.71
N ALA A 310 -4.89 -0.37 0.72
CA ALA A 310 -3.81 -1.31 0.98
C ALA A 310 -3.90 -1.91 2.39
N ALA A 311 -4.13 -1.09 3.42
CA ALA A 311 -4.32 -1.55 4.79
C ALA A 311 -5.53 -2.49 4.93
N ALA A 312 -6.65 -2.21 4.24
CA ALA A 312 -7.81 -3.10 4.19
C ALA A 312 -7.51 -4.45 3.50
N ALA A 313 -6.50 -4.50 2.62
CA ALA A 313 -5.96 -5.75 2.05
C ALA A 313 -4.97 -6.47 2.99
N GLY A 314 -4.71 -5.94 4.18
CA GLY A 314 -3.71 -6.47 5.11
C GLY A 314 -2.26 -6.09 4.76
N ILE A 315 -2.07 -5.11 3.87
CA ILE A 315 -0.75 -4.64 3.43
C ILE A 315 -0.36 -3.42 4.26
N GLY A 316 0.67 -3.57 5.10
CA GLY A 316 1.25 -2.45 5.86
C GLY A 316 1.94 -1.44 4.94
N TYR A 317 2.13 -0.20 5.44
CA TYR A 317 2.65 0.89 4.63
C TYR A 317 4.04 0.62 4.03
N CYS A 318 4.94 0.02 4.80
CA CYS A 318 6.28 -0.33 4.30
C CYS A 318 6.23 -1.40 3.20
N GLU A 319 5.29 -2.36 3.29
CA GLU A 319 5.08 -3.34 2.23
C GLU A 319 4.46 -2.68 0.99
N LEU A 320 3.60 -1.68 1.16
CA LEU A 320 3.07 -0.87 0.08
C LEU A 320 4.19 -0.13 -0.67
N VAL A 321 5.07 0.57 0.06
CA VAL A 321 6.26 1.24 -0.50
C VAL A 321 7.12 0.26 -1.29
N LYS A 322 7.37 -0.92 -0.74
CA LYS A 322 8.11 -2.00 -1.39
C LYS A 322 7.43 -2.43 -2.68
N LYS A 323 6.13 -2.71 -2.67
CA LYS A 323 5.38 -3.12 -3.86
C LYS A 323 5.47 -2.08 -4.98
N ILE A 324 5.32 -0.80 -4.66
CA ILE A 324 5.42 0.31 -5.62
C ILE A 324 6.85 0.39 -6.21
N ALA A 325 7.87 0.30 -5.36
CA ALA A 325 9.27 0.34 -5.79
C ALA A 325 9.63 -0.87 -6.67
N CYS A 326 9.18 -2.08 -6.29
CA CYS A 326 9.39 -3.29 -7.06
C CYS A 326 8.73 -3.23 -8.44
N ALA A 327 7.48 -2.78 -8.52
CA ALA A 327 6.79 -2.60 -9.79
C ALA A 327 7.57 -1.66 -10.74
N ALA A 328 8.18 -0.59 -10.18
CA ALA A 328 9.03 0.30 -10.95
C ALA A 328 10.33 -0.38 -11.41
N LEU A 329 11.07 -1.02 -10.51
CA LEU A 329 12.32 -1.70 -10.86
C LEU A 329 12.12 -2.81 -11.91
N ASP A 330 11.06 -3.59 -11.78
CA ASP A 330 10.72 -4.65 -12.72
C ASP A 330 10.40 -4.10 -14.11
N ARG A 331 9.64 -3.00 -14.19
CA ARG A 331 9.37 -2.30 -15.45
C ARG A 331 10.65 -1.90 -16.19
N TRP A 332 11.70 -1.54 -15.46
CA TRP A 332 13.00 -1.16 -15.97
C TRP A 332 13.98 -2.35 -16.13
N GLY A 333 13.53 -3.58 -15.93
CA GLY A 333 14.36 -4.79 -16.01
C GLY A 333 15.45 -4.85 -14.92
N LYS A 334 15.22 -4.19 -13.79
CA LYS A 334 16.16 -4.06 -12.67
C LYS A 334 15.61 -4.65 -11.36
N GLY A 335 14.62 -5.54 -11.44
CA GLY A 335 13.99 -6.18 -10.28
C GLY A 335 14.99 -6.82 -9.32
N GLN A 336 16.13 -7.31 -9.83
CA GLN A 336 17.21 -7.87 -9.01
C GLN A 336 17.87 -6.85 -8.05
N LEU A 337 17.69 -5.55 -8.27
CA LEU A 337 18.19 -4.52 -7.34
C LEU A 337 17.39 -4.47 -6.04
N TRP A 338 16.18 -4.93 -6.09
CA TRP A 338 15.38 -5.18 -4.91
C TRP A 338 15.40 -6.67 -4.63
N ASP A 339 16.17 -7.05 -3.63
CA ASP A 339 16.08 -8.41 -3.15
C ASP A 339 14.74 -8.57 -2.41
N ILE A 340 13.65 -8.68 -3.22
CA ILE A 340 12.34 -9.00 -2.69
C ILE A 340 12.52 -10.38 -2.10
N PRO A 341 12.27 -10.59 -0.81
CA PRO A 341 12.10 -11.94 -0.34
C PRO A 341 10.92 -12.50 -1.16
N SER A 342 11.25 -13.30 -2.19
CA SER A 342 10.30 -14.22 -2.80
C SER A 342 9.51 -14.90 -1.67
N ALA A 343 8.39 -15.51 -1.99
CA ALA A 343 7.71 -16.42 -1.06
C ALA A 343 8.76 -17.16 -0.22
N PRO A 344 8.54 -17.35 1.08
CA PRO A 344 9.52 -18.00 1.96
C PRO A 344 10.14 -19.19 1.23
N PRO A 345 11.45 -19.33 1.23
CA PRO A 345 12.09 -20.38 0.45
C PRO A 345 11.51 -21.73 0.86
N GLU A 346 11.17 -22.56 -0.12
CA GLU A 346 10.70 -23.93 0.12
C GLU A 346 11.68 -24.69 1.01
N VAL A 347 12.98 -24.47 0.78
CA VAL A 347 14.06 -25.04 1.57
C VAL A 347 15.21 -24.02 1.65
N PHE A 348 15.75 -23.82 2.84
CA PHE A 348 17.04 -23.13 3.01
C PHE A 348 17.92 -23.88 4.00
N VAL A 349 19.23 -23.67 3.92
CA VAL A 349 20.20 -24.33 4.79
C VAL A 349 20.92 -23.28 5.63
N TRP A 350 21.02 -23.54 6.94
CA TRP A 350 21.81 -22.74 7.87
C TRP A 350 22.76 -23.64 8.69
N ARG A 351 24.05 -23.44 8.50
CA ARG A 351 25.07 -24.33 9.05
C ARG A 351 24.81 -25.80 8.67
N SER A 352 24.48 -26.65 9.65
CA SER A 352 24.26 -28.09 9.45
C SER A 352 22.79 -28.51 9.45
N LEU A 353 21.86 -27.55 9.44
CA LEU A 353 20.40 -27.77 9.45
C LEU A 353 19.78 -27.27 8.15
N ALA A 354 18.79 -27.99 7.65
CA ALA A 354 17.92 -27.53 6.59
C ALA A 354 16.56 -27.17 7.18
N PHE A 355 15.93 -26.15 6.61
CA PHE A 355 14.61 -25.65 7.00
C PHE A 355 13.72 -25.79 5.77
N ARG A 356 12.78 -26.72 5.81
CA ARG A 356 11.82 -26.99 4.74
C ARG A 356 10.47 -26.44 5.15
N ARG A 357 9.78 -25.75 4.24
CA ARG A 357 8.41 -25.27 4.47
C ARG A 357 7.52 -26.41 4.95
N VAL A 358 6.67 -26.12 5.93
CA VAL A 358 5.63 -27.05 6.39
C VAL A 358 4.58 -27.21 5.29
N GLY A 359 4.27 -28.44 4.96
CA GLY A 359 3.17 -28.80 4.06
C GLY A 359 2.07 -29.56 4.81
N ALA A 360 0.94 -29.76 4.14
CA ALA A 360 -0.19 -30.52 4.69
C ALA A 360 0.23 -31.93 5.16
N ASP A 361 1.13 -32.58 4.42
CA ASP A 361 1.65 -33.92 4.76
C ASP A 361 2.42 -33.98 6.06
N ASP A 362 2.84 -32.82 6.63
CA ASP A 362 3.55 -32.75 7.90
C ASP A 362 2.61 -32.73 9.12
N ALA A 363 1.30 -32.58 8.91
CA ALA A 363 0.35 -32.48 10.00
C ALA A 363 0.40 -33.66 11.01
N PRO A 364 0.56 -34.93 10.58
CA PRO A 364 0.73 -36.05 11.53
C PRO A 364 2.02 -35.95 12.37
N LEU A 365 3.11 -35.50 11.76
CA LEU A 365 4.40 -35.31 12.45
C LEU A 365 4.31 -34.22 13.51
N LEU A 366 3.79 -33.05 13.12
CA LEU A 366 3.62 -31.90 14.00
C LEU A 366 2.62 -32.21 15.12
N PHE A 367 1.52 -32.88 14.79
CA PHE A 367 0.54 -33.34 15.77
C PHE A 367 1.18 -34.22 16.82
N GLY A 368 2.04 -35.19 16.42
CA GLY A 368 2.75 -36.04 17.35
C GLY A 368 3.69 -35.27 18.30
N TRP A 369 4.32 -34.18 17.82
CA TRP A 369 5.16 -33.32 18.67
C TRP A 369 4.32 -32.43 19.60
N PHE A 370 3.18 -31.92 19.14
CA PHE A 370 2.31 -31.06 19.95
C PHE A 370 1.53 -31.84 21.03
N GLU A 371 1.30 -33.14 20.85
CA GLU A 371 0.70 -34.03 21.85
C GLU A 371 1.71 -34.54 22.91
N ASP A 372 3.03 -34.39 22.68
CA ASP A 372 4.06 -34.78 23.64
C ASP A 372 4.07 -33.78 24.82
N GLN A 373 3.49 -34.17 25.95
CA GLN A 373 3.36 -33.34 27.15
C GLN A 373 4.70 -32.90 27.75
N GLU A 374 5.77 -33.68 27.57
CA GLU A 374 7.10 -33.29 28.02
C GLU A 374 7.69 -32.19 27.14
N LEU A 375 7.46 -32.26 25.82
CA LEU A 375 7.89 -31.29 24.83
C LEU A 375 7.11 -29.98 24.95
N THR A 376 5.80 -30.09 25.09
CA THR A 376 4.89 -28.93 25.13
C THR A 376 4.69 -28.37 26.54
N ARG A 377 5.41 -28.88 27.54
CA ARG A 377 5.31 -28.47 28.93
C ARG A 377 5.36 -26.96 29.17
N TYR A 378 6.03 -26.22 28.30
CA TYR A 378 6.20 -24.77 28.38
C TYR A 378 5.48 -24.02 27.24
N MET A 379 4.57 -24.68 26.54
CA MET A 379 3.74 -24.08 25.52
C MET A 379 2.33 -23.92 26.06
N GLU A 380 1.61 -22.88 25.62
CA GLU A 380 0.18 -22.81 25.90
C GLU A 380 -0.50 -24.07 25.37
N PRO A 381 -1.38 -24.71 26.18
CA PRO A 381 -2.11 -25.86 25.70
C PRO A 381 -2.86 -25.45 24.44
N SER A 382 -2.41 -25.94 23.30
CA SER A 382 -3.19 -25.85 22.08
C SER A 382 -4.55 -26.50 22.41
N THR A 383 -5.65 -25.77 22.23
CA THR A 383 -6.98 -26.39 22.20
C THR A 383 -6.84 -27.61 21.32
N SER A 384 -7.23 -28.80 21.81
CA SER A 384 -7.03 -30.10 21.18
C SER A 384 -7.51 -30.07 19.72
N LEU A 385 -6.61 -29.67 18.83
CA LEU A 385 -6.84 -29.69 17.38
C LEU A 385 -6.80 -31.15 16.94
N THR A 386 -7.68 -31.54 16.06
CA THR A 386 -7.52 -32.80 15.33
C THR A 386 -6.47 -32.63 14.23
N ILE A 387 -5.94 -33.76 13.72
CA ILE A 387 -4.99 -33.73 12.59
C ILE A 387 -5.59 -32.98 11.40
N ASP A 388 -6.87 -33.19 11.08
CA ASP A 388 -7.55 -32.51 9.96
C ASP A 388 -7.65 -30.99 10.19
N GLN A 389 -7.85 -30.56 11.44
CA GLN A 389 -7.88 -29.13 11.80
C GLN A 389 -6.47 -28.52 11.72
N LEU A 390 -5.44 -29.25 12.10
CA LEU A 390 -4.05 -28.82 11.99
C LEU A 390 -3.65 -28.70 10.51
N GLU A 391 -4.01 -29.68 9.67
CA GLU A 391 -3.82 -29.62 8.22
C GLU A 391 -4.49 -28.40 7.60
N ALA A 392 -5.75 -28.14 7.93
CA ALA A 392 -6.48 -26.96 7.47
C ALA A 392 -5.80 -25.66 7.95
N SER A 393 -5.29 -25.62 9.19
CA SER A 393 -4.54 -24.47 9.72
C SER A 393 -3.25 -24.23 8.95
N ILE A 394 -2.48 -25.28 8.66
CA ILE A 394 -1.26 -25.19 7.86
C ILE A 394 -1.55 -24.59 6.46
N LEU A 395 -2.59 -25.06 5.78
CA LEU A 395 -2.97 -24.59 4.45
C LEU A 395 -3.43 -23.12 4.45
N CYS A 396 -3.98 -22.63 5.57
CA CYS A 396 -4.44 -21.25 5.72
C CYS A 396 -3.39 -20.32 6.35
N SER A 397 -2.29 -20.85 6.86
CA SER A 397 -1.27 -20.08 7.57
C SER A 397 -0.61 -19.07 6.64
N LYS A 398 -0.47 -17.84 7.14
CA LYS A 398 0.33 -16.77 6.53
C LYS A 398 1.73 -16.69 7.13
N ASP A 399 2.01 -17.51 8.13
CA ASP A 399 3.26 -17.55 8.86
C ASP A 399 4.34 -18.32 8.08
N GLU A 400 5.58 -18.11 8.44
CA GLU A 400 6.71 -18.83 7.84
C GLU A 400 7.07 -20.02 8.71
N ASP A 401 6.36 -21.11 8.52
CA ASP A 401 6.51 -22.34 9.27
C ASP A 401 7.46 -23.32 8.57
N TYR A 402 8.42 -23.85 9.30
CA TYR A 402 9.44 -24.74 8.80
C TYR A 402 9.55 -26.02 9.63
N VAL A 403 9.67 -27.16 8.96
CA VAL A 403 10.24 -28.38 9.54
C VAL A 403 11.74 -28.26 9.52
N VAL A 404 12.37 -28.37 10.68
CA VAL A 404 13.84 -28.37 10.84
C VAL A 404 14.37 -29.77 10.58
N MET A 405 15.31 -29.90 9.64
CA MET A 405 15.86 -31.15 9.17
C MET A 405 17.34 -31.30 9.52
N LYS A 406 17.74 -32.49 9.90
CA LYS A 406 19.15 -32.89 10.01
C LYS A 406 19.43 -34.06 9.07
N GLY A 407 20.01 -33.77 7.88
CA GLY A 407 19.96 -34.70 6.76
C GLY A 407 18.51 -34.91 6.32
N ASP A 408 18.07 -36.16 6.18
CA ASP A 408 16.71 -36.53 5.80
C ASP A 408 15.76 -36.68 7.00
N ARG A 409 16.26 -36.47 8.23
CA ARG A 409 15.45 -36.66 9.45
C ARG A 409 14.85 -35.35 9.93
N PRO A 410 13.52 -35.26 10.09
CA PRO A 410 12.89 -34.12 10.73
C PRO A 410 13.16 -34.15 12.22
N ILE A 411 13.69 -33.04 12.78
CA ILE A 411 14.13 -32.94 14.17
C ILE A 411 13.39 -31.88 14.98
N GLY A 412 12.65 -30.99 14.33
CA GLY A 412 11.95 -29.91 15.02
C GLY A 412 11.12 -29.04 14.10
N PHE A 413 10.54 -28.02 14.70
CA PHE A 413 9.71 -27.01 14.06
C PHE A 413 10.26 -25.63 14.38
N ALA A 414 10.13 -24.68 13.45
CA ALA A 414 10.53 -23.30 13.61
C ALA A 414 9.55 -22.39 12.86
N SER A 415 9.22 -21.24 13.44
CA SER A 415 8.25 -20.30 12.87
C SER A 415 8.69 -18.84 13.00
N ILE A 416 8.37 -18.04 11.98
CA ILE A 416 8.36 -16.58 12.02
C ILE A 416 6.92 -16.14 11.80
N TYR A 417 6.30 -15.55 12.81
CA TYR A 417 4.88 -15.26 12.85
C TYR A 417 4.61 -13.85 13.41
N ASP A 418 3.35 -13.45 13.49
CA ASP A 418 2.88 -12.13 13.95
C ASP A 418 3.66 -10.98 13.29
N ARG A 419 3.76 -11.08 11.97
CA ARG A 419 4.55 -10.16 11.14
C ARG A 419 3.85 -8.84 10.93
N THR A 420 4.56 -7.77 11.30
CA THR A 420 4.26 -6.39 10.87
C THR A 420 5.32 -5.90 9.88
N CYS A 421 5.21 -4.66 9.43
CA CYS A 421 6.27 -4.03 8.64
C CYS A 421 7.57 -3.80 9.43
N CYS A 422 7.51 -3.77 10.76
CA CYS A 422 8.64 -3.41 11.63
C CYS A 422 9.10 -4.54 12.52
N THR A 423 8.23 -5.51 12.80
CA THR A 423 8.44 -6.52 13.82
C THR A 423 7.97 -7.89 13.35
N CYS A 424 8.50 -8.93 13.96
CA CYS A 424 7.94 -10.26 13.94
C CYS A 424 8.23 -10.97 15.26
N GLU A 425 7.54 -12.07 15.50
CA GLU A 425 7.86 -13.00 16.57
C GLU A 425 8.47 -14.27 15.99
N ILE A 426 9.32 -14.94 16.77
CA ILE A 426 9.87 -16.25 16.41
C ILE A 426 9.56 -17.28 17.48
N SER A 427 9.34 -18.50 17.03
CA SER A 427 9.24 -19.66 17.90
C SER A 427 9.96 -20.87 17.31
N TYR A 428 10.32 -21.81 18.16
CA TYR A 428 10.90 -23.09 17.74
C TYR A 428 10.70 -24.17 18.77
N LEU A 429 10.72 -25.42 18.34
CA LEU A 429 10.81 -26.59 19.20
C LEU A 429 11.74 -27.65 18.58
N ILE A 430 12.40 -28.46 19.43
CA ILE A 430 13.15 -29.64 19.02
C ILE A 430 12.30 -30.85 19.38
N GLY A 431 11.58 -31.37 18.37
CA GLY A 431 10.64 -32.47 18.52
C GLY A 431 11.32 -33.79 18.81
N ASP A 432 12.41 -34.09 18.11
CA ASP A 432 13.15 -35.34 18.25
C ASP A 432 14.00 -35.35 19.53
N PRO A 433 13.73 -36.28 20.49
CA PRO A 433 14.46 -36.37 21.78
C PRO A 433 15.97 -36.56 21.64
N GLU A 434 16.42 -37.24 20.58
CA GLU A 434 17.87 -37.50 20.35
C GLU A 434 18.66 -36.22 20.06
N TYR A 435 18.00 -35.16 19.65
CA TYR A 435 18.60 -33.87 19.29
C TYR A 435 18.41 -32.77 20.35
N ARG A 436 17.74 -33.10 21.47
CA ARG A 436 17.56 -32.17 22.60
C ARG A 436 18.88 -32.02 23.37
N GLY A 437 19.15 -30.85 23.92
CA GLY A 437 20.35 -30.57 24.72
C GLY A 437 21.66 -30.47 23.93
N LEU A 438 21.64 -30.58 22.60
CA LEU A 438 22.83 -30.51 21.74
C LEU A 438 23.18 -29.08 21.27
N GLY A 439 22.56 -28.05 21.84
CA GLY A 439 22.82 -26.66 21.46
C GLY A 439 22.18 -26.23 20.14
N LEU A 440 21.33 -27.08 19.53
CA LEU A 440 20.70 -26.77 18.23
C LEU A 440 19.68 -25.63 18.31
N GLY A 441 19.08 -25.36 19.47
CA GLY A 441 18.20 -24.22 19.66
C GLY A 441 18.81 -22.89 19.26
N ASN A 442 20.06 -22.64 19.62
CA ASN A 442 20.79 -21.44 19.21
C ASN A 442 20.96 -21.36 17.67
N VAL A 443 21.27 -22.49 17.03
CA VAL A 443 21.44 -22.55 15.56
C VAL A 443 20.11 -22.27 14.85
N ILE A 444 18.99 -22.77 15.39
CA ILE A 444 17.65 -22.51 14.86
C ILE A 444 17.29 -21.03 15.03
N VAL A 445 17.51 -20.47 16.23
CA VAL A 445 17.26 -19.03 16.48
C VAL A 445 18.08 -18.14 15.55
N GLU A 446 19.37 -18.44 15.34
CA GLU A 446 20.21 -17.69 14.41
C GLU A 446 19.69 -17.77 12.96
N ALA A 447 19.20 -18.93 12.52
CA ALA A 447 18.62 -19.11 11.20
C ALA A 447 17.33 -18.27 11.02
N LEU A 448 16.48 -18.25 12.04
CA LEU A 448 15.27 -17.41 12.04
C LEU A 448 15.60 -15.91 12.03
N LEU A 449 16.61 -15.49 12.80
CA LEU A 449 17.08 -14.09 12.83
C LEU A 449 17.65 -13.66 11.47
N GLU A 450 18.41 -14.54 10.80
CA GLU A 450 18.91 -14.27 9.45
C GLU A 450 17.75 -14.06 8.47
N GLY A 451 16.72 -14.92 8.54
CA GLY A 451 15.49 -14.77 7.77
C GLY A 451 14.75 -13.47 8.08
N ALA A 452 14.56 -13.15 9.36
CA ALA A 452 13.85 -11.97 9.81
C ALA A 452 14.58 -10.67 9.44
N PHE A 453 15.88 -10.55 9.70
CA PHE A 453 16.59 -9.29 9.50
C PHE A 453 17.09 -9.06 8.08
N ARG A 454 17.49 -10.10 7.36
CA ARG A 454 18.03 -9.94 6.00
C ARG A 454 16.97 -10.12 4.92
N ARG A 455 16.09 -11.11 5.08
CA ARG A 455 15.08 -11.40 4.07
C ARG A 455 13.79 -10.62 4.28
N LEU A 456 13.26 -10.57 5.53
CA LEU A 456 12.04 -9.83 5.86
C LEU A 456 12.30 -8.36 6.22
N ALA A 457 13.57 -8.03 6.47
CA ALA A 457 14.03 -6.67 6.76
C ALA A 457 13.35 -6.00 7.97
N VAL A 458 12.82 -6.77 8.93
CA VAL A 458 12.21 -6.21 10.15
C VAL A 458 13.23 -5.48 11.00
N ARG A 459 12.78 -4.55 11.85
CA ARG A 459 13.65 -3.78 12.76
C ARG A 459 13.90 -4.51 14.07
N THR A 460 12.88 -5.21 14.57
CA THR A 460 12.92 -5.87 15.87
C THR A 460 12.29 -7.25 15.76
N VAL A 461 12.94 -8.23 16.33
CA VAL A 461 12.41 -9.58 16.50
C VAL A 461 12.09 -9.78 17.97
N TYR A 462 10.90 -10.24 18.26
CA TYR A 462 10.45 -10.61 19.58
C TYR A 462 10.46 -12.13 19.77
N ALA A 463 10.62 -12.54 21.01
CA ALA A 463 10.41 -13.90 21.44
C ALA A 463 9.90 -13.92 22.88
N SER A 464 9.11 -14.91 23.23
CA SER A 464 8.67 -15.15 24.60
C SER A 464 9.05 -16.55 25.05
N ALA A 465 9.31 -16.72 26.33
CA ALA A 465 9.55 -18.02 26.96
C ALA A 465 9.09 -17.98 28.41
N THR A 466 8.43 -19.04 28.85
CA THR A 466 8.12 -19.20 30.28
C THR A 466 9.38 -19.10 31.12
N VAL A 467 9.32 -18.40 32.24
CA VAL A 467 10.50 -18.15 33.12
C VAL A 467 11.20 -19.43 33.57
N GLU A 468 10.52 -20.56 33.59
CA GLU A 468 11.07 -21.88 33.92
C GLU A 468 11.77 -22.56 32.74
N ASN A 469 11.54 -22.13 31.50
CA ASN A 469 12.18 -22.68 30.31
C ASN A 469 13.57 -22.10 30.12
N ILE A 470 14.48 -22.43 31.05
CA ILE A 470 15.88 -21.94 31.09
C ILE A 470 16.63 -22.28 29.80
N SER A 471 16.31 -23.40 29.16
CA SER A 471 16.97 -23.82 27.92
C SER A 471 16.67 -22.89 26.75
N SER A 472 15.39 -22.50 26.57
CA SER A 472 14.97 -21.56 25.54
C SER A 472 15.52 -20.16 25.82
N ILE A 473 15.41 -19.68 27.06
CA ILE A 473 15.96 -18.38 27.47
C ILE A 473 17.45 -18.27 27.13
N ARG A 474 18.23 -19.27 27.48
CA ARG A 474 19.68 -19.30 27.18
C ARG A 474 20.00 -19.32 25.68
N ALA A 475 19.19 -20.03 24.89
CA ALA A 475 19.37 -20.06 23.44
C ALA A 475 19.07 -18.67 22.81
N LEU A 476 18.03 -18.01 23.27
CA LEU A 476 17.68 -16.65 22.83
C LEU A 476 18.75 -15.63 23.25
N GLU A 477 19.18 -15.66 24.52
CA GLU A 477 20.22 -14.76 25.01
C GLU A 477 21.57 -14.99 24.30
N ALA A 478 21.93 -16.24 24.01
CA ALA A 478 23.14 -16.57 23.24
C ALA A 478 23.09 -16.06 21.80
N ALA A 479 21.88 -15.93 21.22
CA ALA A 479 21.66 -15.33 19.90
C ALA A 479 21.63 -13.81 19.93
N GLY A 480 21.70 -13.17 21.11
CA GLY A 480 21.79 -11.72 21.29
C GLY A 480 20.48 -11.06 21.77
N PHE A 481 19.44 -11.81 22.06
CA PHE A 481 18.21 -11.25 22.63
C PHE A 481 18.43 -10.66 24.02
N ARG A 482 17.69 -9.58 24.32
CA ARG A 482 17.68 -8.92 25.62
C ARG A 482 16.31 -9.02 26.27
N ARG A 483 16.30 -9.17 27.58
CA ARG A 483 15.06 -9.16 28.36
C ARG A 483 14.45 -7.77 28.39
N ILE A 484 13.19 -7.65 28.01
CA ILE A 484 12.47 -6.36 27.96
C ILE A 484 11.30 -6.28 28.97
N GLY A 485 10.86 -7.40 29.50
CA GLY A 485 9.77 -7.43 30.47
C GLY A 485 9.33 -8.82 30.85
N THR A 486 8.31 -8.87 31.68
CA THR A 486 7.64 -10.13 32.09
C THR A 486 6.14 -9.94 32.01
N ARG A 487 5.47 -10.86 31.33
CA ARG A 487 4.02 -10.96 31.28
C ARG A 487 3.58 -11.90 32.39
N ARG A 488 2.88 -11.36 33.41
CA ARG A 488 2.51 -12.15 34.61
C ARG A 488 1.34 -13.06 34.31
N ALA A 489 1.40 -14.30 34.83
CA ALA A 489 0.37 -15.31 34.70
C ALA A 489 -0.12 -15.48 33.24
N ALA A 490 0.81 -15.43 32.28
CA ALA A 490 0.51 -15.42 30.86
C ALA A 490 0.30 -16.84 30.32
N SER A 491 1.05 -17.82 30.82
CA SER A 491 0.94 -19.21 30.37
C SER A 491 0.34 -20.08 31.48
N LYS A 492 -0.70 -20.83 31.13
CA LYS A 492 -1.32 -21.81 32.05
C LYS A 492 -0.69 -23.18 31.78
N ILE A 493 0.02 -23.69 32.78
CA ILE A 493 0.64 -25.02 32.75
C ILE A 493 0.06 -25.82 33.92
N ASP A 494 -0.65 -26.91 33.62
CA ASP A 494 -1.41 -27.69 34.57
C ASP A 494 -2.42 -26.82 35.37
N GLU A 495 -2.28 -26.74 36.71
CA GLU A 495 -3.10 -25.87 37.57
C GLU A 495 -2.42 -24.51 37.86
N ASP A 496 -1.16 -24.33 37.48
CA ASP A 496 -0.35 -23.13 37.75
C ASP A 496 -0.38 -22.15 36.59
N CYS A 497 -0.40 -20.84 36.91
CA CYS A 497 -0.20 -19.77 35.95
C CYS A 497 1.27 -19.28 36.05
N LEU A 498 2.04 -19.51 35.01
CA LEU A 498 3.44 -19.09 34.95
C LEU A 498 3.61 -17.75 34.25
N ASP A 499 4.68 -17.06 34.63
CA ASP A 499 5.07 -15.81 33.98
C ASP A 499 5.89 -16.11 32.72
N ASP A 500 5.66 -15.30 31.67
CA ASP A 500 6.47 -15.32 30.45
C ASP A 500 7.47 -14.18 30.46
N LEU A 501 8.71 -14.52 30.20
CA LEU A 501 9.77 -13.57 29.93
C LEU A 501 9.66 -13.10 28.47
N LEU A 502 9.60 -11.79 28.28
CA LEU A 502 9.63 -11.16 26.96
C LEU A 502 11.05 -10.73 26.61
N LEU A 503 11.48 -11.08 25.41
CA LEU A 503 12.81 -10.74 24.91
C LEU A 503 12.69 -10.08 23.53
N ASP A 504 13.61 -9.19 23.22
CA ASP A 504 13.77 -8.64 21.87
C ASP A 504 15.24 -8.61 21.43
N ILE A 505 15.43 -8.45 20.12
CA ILE A 505 16.70 -8.10 19.51
C ILE A 505 16.43 -7.14 18.34
N LYS A 506 17.23 -6.07 18.26
CA LYS A 506 17.14 -5.11 17.17
C LYS A 506 18.11 -5.44 16.05
N ARG A 507 17.72 -5.08 14.82
CA ARG A 507 18.52 -5.35 13.60
C ARG A 507 19.96 -4.82 13.73
N ASP A 508 20.12 -3.59 14.21
CA ASP A 508 21.44 -2.96 14.34
C ASP A 508 22.33 -3.69 15.35
N GLU A 509 21.76 -4.20 16.43
CA GLU A 509 22.46 -5.01 17.44
C GLU A 509 22.91 -6.34 16.85
N TYR A 510 22.04 -7.00 16.07
CA TYR A 510 22.36 -8.25 15.38
C TYR A 510 23.47 -8.08 14.34
N LEU A 511 23.40 -7.03 13.51
CA LEU A 511 24.38 -6.78 12.46
C LEU A 511 25.74 -6.33 13.03
N SER A 512 25.75 -5.50 14.09
CA SER A 512 27.00 -5.03 14.72
C SER A 512 27.74 -6.14 15.47
N GLY A 513 27.03 -7.08 16.07
CA GLY A 513 27.63 -8.24 16.76
C GLY A 513 28.34 -9.21 15.82
N ARG A 514 28.09 -9.16 14.51
CA ARG A 514 28.69 -10.05 13.48
C ARG A 514 29.76 -9.40 12.61
N SER A 515 30.00 -8.10 12.74
CA SER A 515 31.06 -7.40 11.97
C SER A 515 32.48 -7.73 12.45
N GLY A 516 32.62 -8.59 13.44
CA GLY A 516 33.91 -9.01 14.02
C GLY A 516 34.43 -10.37 13.58
N ASP A 517 33.67 -11.17 12.85
CA ASP A 517 34.04 -12.50 12.35
C ASP A 517 34.00 -12.54 10.81
N GLY A 518 34.93 -11.81 10.18
CA GLY A 518 35.18 -11.82 8.75
C GLY A 518 36.58 -12.29 8.42
#